data_f4df0d9e47616ee5d99e985440d438ff
#
_entry.id   f4df0d9e47616ee5d99e985440d438ff
#
_cell.length_a   1.000
_cell.length_b   1.000
_cell.length_c   1.000
_cell.angle_alpha   90.00
_cell.angle_beta   90.00
_cell.angle_gamma   90.00
#
_symmetry.space_group_name_H-M   'P 1'
#
loop_
_entity.id
_entity.type
_entity.pdbx_description
1 polymer ?
#
loop_
_entity_poly.entity_id
_entity_poly.type
_entity_poly.pdbx_seq_one_letter_code
_entity_poly.pdbx_strand_id
1 'polypeptide(L)'
;HTQLSKNAAKEGMVLLKNDNHVLPLPMGSKVALFGKGTFDYVKGGGGSGDVTVSYIHNLYDGLKMLQDNVSVYEETADFYRENVEKQYAAGKVPGMTEEPKLPGKLLAGAAAYTDTAIISISRFSGEGWDRKAAEDQKRKKKSEDDRMVAESEKLFERGDFYLTKAEEALVKQVKSAFRKVVVVMNVGGMVDTEWFKADAGISAVLMAWQAGMEGGLAAAELLTGKGNPSGKLADTFARKLEDYPSTAGFHESDEYVDYTEDIYVGYRYFETIP
;
A
#
# COMPACT_ATOMS: atom_id res chain seq x y z
N HIS A 1 -3.37 -22.89 -12.25
CA HIS A 1 -3.97 -21.55 -12.11
C HIS A 1 -3.18 -20.69 -11.10
N THR A 2 -2.81 -21.19 -9.91
CA THR A 2 -2.05 -20.43 -8.89
C THR A 2 -0.77 -19.80 -9.44
N GLN A 3 0.04 -20.58 -10.16
CA GLN A 3 1.26 -20.05 -10.80
C GLN A 3 0.97 -18.97 -11.85
N LEU A 4 -0.11 -19.13 -12.62
CA LEU A 4 -0.54 -18.13 -13.61
C LEU A 4 -0.96 -16.83 -12.92
N SER A 5 -1.76 -16.93 -11.85
CA SER A 5 -2.17 -15.77 -11.03
C SER A 5 -0.95 -15.04 -10.46
N LYS A 6 0.01 -15.77 -9.89
CA LYS A 6 1.25 -15.19 -9.38
C LYS A 6 2.07 -14.50 -10.48
N ASN A 7 2.18 -15.11 -11.65
CA ASN A 7 2.90 -14.50 -12.77
C ASN A 7 2.22 -13.23 -13.27
N ALA A 8 0.90 -13.25 -13.41
CA ALA A 8 0.12 -12.05 -13.77
C ALA A 8 0.30 -10.92 -12.73
N ALA A 9 0.30 -11.27 -11.44
CA ALA A 9 0.58 -10.31 -10.37
C ALA A 9 1.97 -9.66 -10.52
N LYS A 10 3.01 -10.45 -10.77
CA LYS A 10 4.38 -9.94 -11.00
C LYS A 10 4.47 -9.00 -12.21
N GLU A 11 3.83 -9.38 -13.31
CA GLU A 11 3.84 -8.58 -14.54
C GLU A 11 3.05 -7.28 -14.39
N GLY A 12 2.02 -7.27 -13.53
CA GLY A 12 1.22 -6.07 -13.24
C GLY A 12 1.88 -5.09 -12.25
N MET A 13 2.81 -5.53 -11.43
CA MET A 13 3.48 -4.66 -10.47
C MET A 13 4.41 -3.67 -11.15
N VAL A 14 4.48 -2.44 -10.60
CA VAL A 14 5.24 -1.32 -11.18
C VAL A 14 6.36 -0.89 -10.24
N LEU A 15 7.59 -0.89 -10.73
CA LEU A 15 8.72 -0.30 -10.02
C LEU A 15 8.74 1.21 -10.26
N LEU A 16 8.26 1.99 -9.29
CA LEU A 16 8.14 3.44 -9.40
C LEU A 16 9.46 4.17 -9.16
N LYS A 17 10.31 3.60 -8.32
CA LYS A 17 11.61 4.18 -7.93
C LYS A 17 12.60 3.08 -7.62
N ASN A 18 13.88 3.28 -8.01
CA ASN A 18 14.97 2.35 -7.69
C ASN A 18 16.32 3.07 -7.75
N ASP A 19 16.56 3.92 -6.76
CA ASP A 19 17.80 4.70 -6.67
C ASP A 19 18.99 3.79 -6.35
N ASN A 20 20.10 4.03 -7.05
CA ASN A 20 21.33 3.26 -6.88
C ASN A 20 21.16 1.74 -7.03
N HIS A 21 20.15 1.28 -7.76
CA HIS A 21 19.87 -0.14 -7.97
C HIS A 21 19.79 -0.95 -6.67
N VAL A 22 19.07 -0.40 -5.65
CA VAL A 22 18.86 -1.09 -4.38
C VAL A 22 18.08 -2.40 -4.58
N LEU A 23 17.16 -2.42 -5.55
CA LEU A 23 16.48 -3.64 -6.00
C LEU A 23 17.09 -4.15 -7.32
N PRO A 24 17.13 -5.46 -7.52
CA PRO A 24 16.75 -6.51 -6.56
C PRO A 24 17.72 -6.60 -5.38
N LEU A 25 17.20 -7.05 -4.23
CA LEU A 25 18.01 -7.32 -3.04
C LEU A 25 19.04 -8.42 -3.37
N PRO A 26 20.31 -8.23 -3.03
CA PRO A 26 21.33 -9.27 -3.19
C PRO A 26 20.95 -10.56 -2.42
N MET A 27 21.39 -11.71 -2.93
CA MET A 27 21.22 -12.99 -2.23
C MET A 27 21.84 -12.93 -0.83
N GLY A 28 21.14 -13.45 0.15
CA GLY A 28 21.54 -13.43 1.55
C GLY A 28 21.34 -12.08 2.26
N SER A 29 20.64 -11.14 1.63
CA SER A 29 20.29 -9.87 2.27
C SER A 29 19.53 -10.08 3.57
N LYS A 30 19.80 -9.20 4.54
CA LYS A 30 19.01 -9.08 5.77
C LYS A 30 18.07 -7.89 5.62
N VAL A 31 16.83 -8.03 6.08
CA VAL A 31 15.82 -6.95 6.03
C VAL A 31 15.04 -6.87 7.33
N ALA A 32 14.55 -5.68 7.66
CA ALA A 32 13.57 -5.47 8.72
C ALA A 32 12.27 -4.95 8.10
N LEU A 33 11.14 -5.54 8.50
CA LEU A 33 9.82 -5.20 7.96
C LEU A 33 9.10 -4.22 8.89
N PHE A 34 8.50 -3.22 8.29
CA PHE A 34 7.76 -2.16 8.96
C PHE A 34 6.44 -1.89 8.27
N GLY A 35 5.50 -1.36 9.04
CA GLY A 35 4.17 -1.02 8.56
C GLY A 35 3.19 -2.17 8.66
N LYS A 36 1.98 -1.82 9.09
CA LYS A 36 0.87 -2.76 9.23
C LYS A 36 0.61 -3.56 7.95
N GLY A 37 0.81 -2.95 6.78
CA GLY A 37 0.60 -3.56 5.46
C GLY A 37 1.46 -4.80 5.21
N THR A 38 2.45 -5.09 6.06
CA THR A 38 3.20 -6.35 6.03
C THR A 38 2.28 -7.55 6.28
N PHE A 39 1.31 -7.41 7.20
CA PHE A 39 0.34 -8.43 7.60
C PHE A 39 -1.11 -8.05 7.28
N ASP A 40 -1.44 -6.76 7.31
CA ASP A 40 -2.73 -6.21 6.87
C ASP A 40 -2.78 -6.14 5.34
N TYR A 41 -2.70 -7.32 4.71
CA TYR A 41 -2.62 -7.47 3.27
C TYR A 41 -4.00 -7.47 2.62
N VAL A 42 -4.19 -6.62 1.62
CA VAL A 42 -5.39 -6.52 0.81
C VAL A 42 -5.20 -7.33 -0.47
N LYS A 43 -5.85 -8.50 -0.56
CA LYS A 43 -5.76 -9.41 -1.72
C LYS A 43 -6.53 -8.91 -2.95
N GLY A 44 -7.61 -8.17 -2.69
CA GLY A 44 -8.52 -7.71 -3.74
C GLY A 44 -9.63 -6.84 -3.18
N GLY A 45 -10.51 -6.38 -4.06
CA GLY A 45 -11.64 -5.56 -3.69
C GLY A 45 -12.76 -6.33 -3.01
N GLY A 46 -13.79 -5.59 -2.56
CA GLY A 46 -15.01 -6.13 -1.96
C GLY A 46 -16.07 -6.51 -2.98
N GLY A 47 -17.28 -6.81 -2.49
CA GLY A 47 -18.44 -7.15 -3.31
C GLY A 47 -18.21 -8.42 -4.12
N SER A 48 -18.57 -8.40 -5.39
CA SER A 48 -18.37 -9.54 -6.32
C SER A 48 -16.89 -9.85 -6.59
N GLY A 49 -15.99 -8.92 -6.32
CA GLY A 49 -14.53 -9.10 -6.39
C GLY A 49 -13.93 -9.76 -5.15
N ASP A 50 -14.68 -9.94 -4.05
CA ASP A 50 -14.18 -10.58 -2.84
C ASP A 50 -14.29 -12.11 -2.91
N VAL A 51 -13.43 -12.69 -3.71
CA VAL A 51 -13.37 -14.15 -3.92
C VAL A 51 -12.88 -14.84 -2.66
N THR A 52 -13.61 -15.88 -2.23
CA THR A 52 -13.14 -16.79 -1.17
C THR A 52 -11.94 -17.59 -1.66
N VAL A 53 -10.84 -17.52 -0.92
CA VAL A 53 -9.59 -18.22 -1.21
C VAL A 53 -9.21 -19.11 -0.04
N SER A 54 -8.45 -20.18 -0.30
CA SER A 54 -8.03 -21.14 0.73
C SER A 54 -6.89 -20.61 1.62
N TYR A 55 -6.12 -19.67 1.11
CA TYR A 55 -5.03 -18.98 1.81
C TYR A 55 -4.69 -17.65 1.15
N ILE A 56 -3.91 -16.84 1.83
CA ILE A 56 -3.34 -15.61 1.31
C ILE A 56 -1.87 -15.58 1.74
N HIS A 57 -0.96 -15.32 0.81
CA HIS A 57 0.42 -14.99 1.15
C HIS A 57 0.56 -13.47 1.23
N ASN A 58 0.77 -12.94 2.42
CA ASN A 58 1.16 -11.55 2.64
C ASN A 58 2.66 -11.35 2.33
N LEU A 59 3.17 -10.14 2.49
CA LEU A 59 4.57 -9.83 2.17
C LEU A 59 5.56 -10.63 3.03
N TYR A 60 5.27 -10.79 4.32
CA TYR A 60 6.12 -11.58 5.22
C TYR A 60 6.17 -13.04 4.79
N ASP A 61 5.00 -13.65 4.52
CA ASP A 61 4.91 -15.04 4.06
C ASP A 61 5.75 -15.25 2.79
N GLY A 62 5.61 -14.34 1.82
CA GLY A 62 6.38 -14.37 0.58
C GLY A 62 7.90 -14.33 0.82
N LEU A 63 8.37 -13.45 1.70
CA LEU A 63 9.80 -13.36 2.03
C LEU A 63 10.27 -14.58 2.80
N LYS A 64 9.47 -15.15 3.71
CA LYS A 64 9.80 -16.40 4.43
C LYS A 64 9.91 -17.61 3.50
N MET A 65 9.08 -17.68 2.46
CA MET A 65 9.19 -18.72 1.43
C MET A 65 10.48 -18.60 0.59
N LEU A 66 11.14 -17.43 0.65
CA LEU A 66 12.40 -17.14 -0.02
C LEU A 66 13.57 -16.96 0.97
N GLN A 67 13.53 -17.66 2.10
CA GLN A 67 14.52 -17.52 3.19
C GLN A 67 15.97 -17.82 2.79
N ASP A 68 16.19 -18.57 1.72
CA ASP A 68 17.53 -18.79 1.14
C ASP A 68 18.08 -17.52 0.45
N ASN A 69 17.20 -16.60 0.06
CA ASN A 69 17.54 -15.35 -0.60
C ASN A 69 17.59 -14.17 0.36
N VAL A 70 16.73 -14.16 1.39
CA VAL A 70 16.55 -13.03 2.30
C VAL A 70 16.24 -13.51 3.72
N SER A 71 16.85 -12.87 4.71
CA SER A 71 16.57 -13.12 6.13
C SER A 71 15.83 -11.92 6.74
N VAL A 72 14.71 -12.19 7.39
CA VAL A 72 13.87 -11.18 8.04
C VAL A 72 14.23 -11.03 9.51
N TYR A 73 14.24 -9.80 10.02
CA TYR A 73 14.33 -9.51 11.45
C TYR A 73 12.97 -9.82 12.10
N GLU A 74 12.91 -10.91 12.86
CA GLU A 74 11.64 -11.48 13.35
C GLU A 74 10.93 -10.57 14.35
N GLU A 75 11.66 -9.87 15.21
CA GLU A 75 11.04 -9.04 16.27
C GLU A 75 10.16 -7.93 15.70
N THR A 76 10.51 -7.34 14.55
CA THR A 76 9.62 -6.37 13.89
C THR A 76 8.44 -7.08 13.25
N ALA A 77 8.65 -8.24 12.65
CA ALA A 77 7.57 -9.02 12.04
C ALA A 77 6.55 -9.46 13.12
N ASP A 78 7.01 -9.98 14.24
CA ASP A 78 6.14 -10.39 15.35
C ASP A 78 5.35 -9.20 15.91
N PHE A 79 6.00 -8.05 16.11
CA PHE A 79 5.32 -6.84 16.56
C PHE A 79 4.15 -6.46 15.66
N TYR A 80 4.36 -6.43 14.35
CA TYR A 80 3.28 -6.06 13.40
C TYR A 80 2.23 -7.16 13.29
N ARG A 81 2.62 -8.43 13.29
CA ARG A 81 1.70 -9.58 13.28
C ARG A 81 0.73 -9.50 14.45
N GLU A 82 1.24 -9.43 15.67
CA GLU A 82 0.43 -9.39 16.90
C GLU A 82 -0.53 -8.19 16.90
N ASN A 83 -0.07 -7.02 16.43
CA ASN A 83 -0.92 -5.83 16.36
C ASN A 83 -2.05 -5.98 15.34
N VAL A 84 -1.78 -6.52 14.16
CA VAL A 84 -2.79 -6.72 13.12
C VAL A 84 -3.78 -7.81 13.54
N GLU A 85 -3.30 -8.95 14.04
CA GLU A 85 -4.16 -10.04 14.53
C GLU A 85 -5.08 -9.60 15.66
N LYS A 86 -4.56 -8.78 16.59
CA LYS A 86 -5.38 -8.19 17.66
C LYS A 86 -6.49 -7.30 17.10
N GLN A 87 -6.20 -6.52 16.08
CA GLN A 87 -7.19 -5.64 15.46
C GLN A 87 -8.22 -6.43 14.64
N TYR A 88 -7.82 -7.50 13.96
CA TYR A 88 -8.75 -8.41 13.28
C TYR A 88 -9.65 -9.14 14.28
N ALA A 89 -9.09 -9.59 15.41
CA ALA A 89 -9.89 -10.17 16.50
C ALA A 89 -10.91 -9.17 17.11
N ALA A 90 -10.64 -7.86 17.01
CA ALA A 90 -11.54 -6.80 17.40
C ALA A 90 -12.54 -6.41 16.28
N GLY A 91 -12.55 -7.11 15.14
CA GLY A 91 -13.51 -6.92 14.05
C GLY A 91 -13.06 -5.93 12.96
N LYS A 92 -11.77 -5.53 12.94
CA LYS A 92 -11.23 -4.78 11.81
C LYS A 92 -11.12 -5.69 10.59
N VAL A 93 -11.24 -5.10 9.41
CA VAL A 93 -11.11 -5.80 8.12
C VAL A 93 -9.80 -5.42 7.42
N PRO A 94 -9.34 -6.21 6.42
CA PRO A 94 -8.12 -5.91 5.68
C PRO A 94 -8.10 -4.49 5.10
N GLY A 95 -6.96 -3.81 5.28
CA GLY A 95 -6.77 -2.41 4.89
C GLY A 95 -7.24 -1.38 5.92
N MET A 96 -8.03 -1.80 6.93
CA MET A 96 -8.64 -0.92 7.94
C MET A 96 -8.01 -1.01 9.33
N THR A 97 -6.87 -1.68 9.47
CA THR A 97 -6.12 -1.65 10.71
C THR A 97 -5.37 -0.33 10.87
N GLU A 98 -5.16 0.09 12.11
CA GLU A 98 -4.39 1.27 12.44
C GLU A 98 -2.89 0.95 12.47
N GLU A 99 -2.06 1.88 12.00
CA GLU A 99 -0.60 1.77 12.12
C GLU A 99 -0.19 1.92 13.59
N PRO A 100 0.45 0.89 14.20
CA PRO A 100 0.85 0.97 15.60
C PRO A 100 2.05 1.91 15.78
N LYS A 101 2.14 2.53 16.95
CA LYS A 101 3.31 3.34 17.31
C LYS A 101 4.55 2.44 17.43
N LEU A 102 5.54 2.65 16.58
CA LEU A 102 6.79 1.89 16.59
C LEU A 102 7.64 2.18 17.83
N PRO A 103 7.97 1.17 18.67
CA PRO A 103 8.84 1.36 19.83
C PRO A 103 10.28 1.67 19.42
N GLY A 104 10.89 2.69 20.01
CA GLY A 104 12.27 3.08 19.69
C GLY A 104 13.31 1.97 19.95
N LYS A 105 13.11 1.12 20.96
CA LYS A 105 13.97 -0.04 21.22
C LYS A 105 13.91 -1.06 20.08
N LEU A 106 12.72 -1.31 19.52
CA LEU A 106 12.54 -2.22 18.40
C LEU A 106 13.20 -1.68 17.14
N LEU A 107 13.02 -0.38 16.86
CA LEU A 107 13.70 0.29 15.75
C LEU A 107 15.23 0.19 15.86
N ALA A 108 15.78 0.42 17.05
CA ALA A 108 17.22 0.32 17.29
C ALA A 108 17.75 -1.11 17.12
N GLY A 109 17.01 -2.13 17.59
CA GLY A 109 17.35 -3.55 17.37
C GLY A 109 17.36 -3.92 15.89
N ALA A 110 16.36 -3.48 15.15
CA ALA A 110 16.27 -3.71 13.71
C ALA A 110 17.43 -3.02 12.94
N ALA A 111 17.77 -1.77 13.30
CA ALA A 111 18.88 -1.04 12.68
C ALA A 111 20.25 -1.64 13.02
N ALA A 112 20.39 -2.30 14.17
CA ALA A 112 21.59 -3.06 14.52
C ALA A 112 21.69 -4.39 13.73
N TYR A 113 20.56 -4.97 13.31
CA TYR A 113 20.51 -6.21 12.54
C TYR A 113 20.83 -6.01 11.06
N THR A 114 20.32 -4.91 10.45
CA THR A 114 20.43 -4.64 9.01
C THR A 114 20.41 -3.14 8.69
N ASP A 115 20.96 -2.76 7.54
CA ASP A 115 20.85 -1.41 6.97
C ASP A 115 19.65 -1.23 6.01
N THR A 116 18.84 -2.28 5.82
CA THR A 116 17.76 -2.34 4.83
C THR A 116 16.40 -2.53 5.50
N ALA A 117 15.53 -1.55 5.35
CA ALA A 117 14.15 -1.59 5.80
C ALA A 117 13.18 -1.76 4.63
N ILE A 118 12.11 -2.49 4.83
CA ILE A 118 10.97 -2.57 3.91
C ILE A 118 9.74 -2.05 4.67
N ILE A 119 9.11 -0.99 4.16
CA ILE A 119 7.86 -0.43 4.68
C ILE A 119 6.73 -0.88 3.76
N SER A 120 5.67 -1.46 4.33
CA SER A 120 4.48 -1.84 3.57
C SER A 120 3.29 -0.98 3.97
N ILE A 121 2.69 -0.32 2.95
CA ILE A 121 1.48 0.50 3.09
C ILE A 121 0.32 -0.22 2.41
N SER A 122 -0.81 -0.36 3.09
CA SER A 122 -2.01 -0.99 2.55
C SER A 122 -3.20 -0.03 2.50
N ARG A 123 -3.98 -0.12 1.42
CA ARG A 123 -5.26 0.58 1.22
C ARG A 123 -6.25 -0.37 0.57
N PHE A 124 -7.45 -0.45 1.13
CA PHE A 124 -8.52 -1.21 0.53
C PHE A 124 -9.25 -0.37 -0.52
N SER A 125 -9.62 -1.01 -1.63
CA SER A 125 -10.52 -0.45 -2.64
C SER A 125 -11.30 -1.58 -3.30
N GLY A 126 -12.61 -1.42 -3.48
CA GLY A 126 -13.45 -2.48 -4.04
C GLY A 126 -14.88 -2.02 -4.27
N GLU A 127 -15.71 -2.92 -4.80
CA GLU A 127 -17.12 -2.69 -5.05
C GLU A 127 -17.85 -2.28 -3.76
N GLY A 128 -18.70 -1.25 -3.85
CA GLY A 128 -19.39 -0.68 -2.69
C GLY A 128 -18.50 0.13 -1.73
N TRP A 129 -17.23 0.26 -2.06
CA TRP A 129 -16.23 0.92 -1.24
C TRP A 129 -15.42 1.90 -2.08
N ASP A 130 -16.02 3.02 -2.41
CA ASP A 130 -15.31 4.10 -3.09
C ASP A 130 -14.28 4.72 -2.15
N ARG A 131 -13.15 5.10 -2.71
CA ARG A 131 -12.12 5.81 -1.97
C ARG A 131 -12.63 7.16 -1.51
N LYS A 132 -12.20 7.59 -0.32
CA LYS A 132 -12.75 8.77 0.36
C LYS A 132 -11.78 9.94 0.31
N ALA A 133 -12.29 11.09 -0.12
CA ALA A 133 -11.67 12.36 0.14
C ALA A 133 -12.05 12.88 1.55
N ALA A 134 -11.24 13.75 2.14
CA ALA A 134 -11.50 14.32 3.46
C ALA A 134 -12.85 15.08 3.53
N GLU A 135 -13.31 15.61 2.42
CA GLU A 135 -14.54 16.38 2.31
C GLU A 135 -15.81 15.53 2.35
N ASP A 136 -15.69 14.23 2.01
CA ASP A 136 -16.83 13.28 2.04
C ASP A 136 -17.33 13.00 3.44
N GLN A 137 -16.55 13.32 4.48
CA GLN A 137 -16.93 13.17 5.89
C GLN A 137 -18.16 14.01 6.28
N LYS A 138 -18.56 14.99 5.48
CA LYS A 138 -19.71 15.87 5.75
C LYS A 138 -21.05 15.27 5.30
N ARG A 139 -21.04 14.18 4.54
CA ARG A 139 -22.28 13.57 4.02
C ARG A 139 -22.91 12.60 5.01
N LYS A 140 -24.19 12.81 5.29
CA LYS A 140 -25.02 11.88 6.07
C LYS A 140 -25.47 10.73 5.17
N LYS A 141 -24.80 9.58 5.20
CA LYS A 141 -25.29 8.34 4.56
C LYS A 141 -26.14 7.51 5.52
N LYS A 142 -27.18 6.87 4.98
CA LYS A 142 -28.11 5.98 5.70
C LYS A 142 -28.05 4.58 5.10
N SER A 143 -26.94 3.86 5.19
CA SER A 143 -26.85 2.46 4.75
C SER A 143 -26.09 1.60 5.76
N GLU A 144 -26.24 0.28 5.70
CA GLU A 144 -25.56 -0.68 6.60
C GLU A 144 -24.04 -0.63 6.50
N ASP A 145 -23.50 -0.07 5.43
CA ASP A 145 -22.08 0.23 5.26
C ASP A 145 -21.59 1.41 6.12
N ASP A 146 -22.50 2.13 6.79
CA ASP A 146 -22.16 3.33 7.57
C ASP A 146 -21.12 3.10 8.66
N ARG A 147 -21.04 1.88 9.21
CA ARG A 147 -20.05 1.56 10.25
C ARG A 147 -18.64 1.48 9.68
N MET A 148 -18.45 0.80 8.56
CA MET A 148 -17.15 0.71 7.90
C MET A 148 -16.72 2.07 7.33
N VAL A 149 -17.68 2.83 6.80
CA VAL A 149 -17.45 4.22 6.36
C VAL A 149 -16.96 5.07 7.52
N ALA A 150 -17.66 5.04 8.67
CA ALA A 150 -17.28 5.81 9.86
C ALA A 150 -15.90 5.40 10.44
N GLU A 151 -15.54 4.12 10.35
CA GLU A 151 -14.20 3.63 10.75
C GLU A 151 -13.11 4.10 9.78
N SER A 152 -13.39 4.09 8.48
CA SER A 152 -12.50 4.62 7.45
C SER A 152 -12.25 6.12 7.62
N GLU A 153 -13.30 6.90 7.90
CA GLU A 153 -13.21 8.34 8.14
C GLU A 153 -12.35 8.67 9.36
N LYS A 154 -12.45 7.87 10.41
CA LYS A 154 -11.58 7.99 11.59
C LYS A 154 -10.11 7.68 11.27
N LEU A 155 -9.88 6.62 10.49
CA LEU A 155 -8.55 6.15 10.15
C LEU A 155 -7.86 7.11 9.18
N PHE A 156 -8.58 7.59 8.17
CA PHE A 156 -8.06 8.43 7.10
C PHE A 156 -8.56 9.88 7.23
N GLU A 157 -8.09 10.59 8.25
CA GLU A 157 -8.52 11.97 8.54
C GLU A 157 -8.42 12.93 7.34
N ARG A 158 -7.50 12.67 6.40
CA ARG A 158 -7.27 13.46 5.17
C ARG A 158 -7.69 12.72 3.90
N GLY A 159 -8.54 11.71 4.03
CA GLY A 159 -8.83 10.76 2.97
C GLY A 159 -7.71 9.72 2.83
N ASP A 160 -8.01 8.63 2.12
CA ASP A 160 -7.11 7.48 1.98
C ASP A 160 -6.06 7.66 0.85
N PHE A 161 -6.12 8.78 0.12
CA PHE A 161 -5.11 9.16 -0.85
C PHE A 161 -3.76 9.45 -0.19
N TYR A 162 -3.78 10.13 0.96
CA TYR A 162 -2.59 10.52 1.71
C TYR A 162 -2.18 9.49 2.75
N LEU A 163 -0.93 9.55 3.22
CA LEU A 163 -0.51 8.84 4.42
C LEU A 163 -1.28 9.35 5.65
N THR A 164 -1.61 8.45 6.56
CA THR A 164 -2.08 8.84 7.90
C THR A 164 -0.92 9.46 8.70
N LYS A 165 -1.24 10.23 9.74
CA LYS A 165 -0.20 10.79 10.64
C LYS A 165 0.68 9.71 11.27
N ALA A 166 0.13 8.53 11.56
CA ALA A 166 0.88 7.41 12.11
C ALA A 166 1.84 6.81 11.07
N GLU A 167 1.41 6.66 9.82
CA GLU A 167 2.27 6.22 8.72
C GLU A 167 3.37 7.24 8.39
N GLU A 168 3.07 8.54 8.41
CA GLU A 168 4.08 9.61 8.26
C GLU A 168 5.15 9.52 9.36
N ALA A 169 4.72 9.31 10.62
CA ALA A 169 5.63 9.14 11.75
C ALA A 169 6.50 7.88 11.60
N LEU A 170 5.91 6.76 11.15
CA LEU A 170 6.64 5.53 10.84
C LEU A 170 7.70 5.76 9.77
N VAL A 171 7.31 6.32 8.62
CA VAL A 171 8.24 6.61 7.50
C VAL A 171 9.39 7.49 7.97
N LYS A 172 9.09 8.54 8.73
CA LYS A 172 10.12 9.43 9.30
C LYS A 172 11.09 8.70 10.22
N GLN A 173 10.59 7.84 11.12
CA GLN A 173 11.43 7.08 12.05
C GLN A 173 12.32 6.08 11.29
N VAL A 174 11.76 5.33 10.38
CA VAL A 174 12.52 4.32 9.60
C VAL A 174 13.58 4.99 8.74
N LYS A 175 13.26 6.05 8.01
CA LYS A 175 14.24 6.82 7.22
C LYS A 175 15.40 7.36 8.04
N SER A 176 15.17 7.72 9.30
CA SER A 176 16.24 8.24 10.17
C SER A 176 17.20 7.14 10.66
N ALA A 177 16.78 5.87 10.62
CA ALA A 177 17.52 4.74 11.18
C ALA A 177 18.16 3.83 10.13
N PHE A 178 17.67 3.84 8.89
CA PHE A 178 18.11 2.93 7.83
C PHE A 178 18.71 3.66 6.63
N ARG A 179 19.73 3.05 6.04
CA ARG A 179 20.39 3.58 4.84
C ARG A 179 19.65 3.24 3.55
N LYS A 180 18.95 2.12 3.54
CA LYS A 180 18.17 1.62 2.41
C LYS A 180 16.73 1.42 2.87
N VAL A 181 15.83 2.19 2.31
CA VAL A 181 14.40 2.07 2.60
C VAL A 181 13.65 1.74 1.32
N VAL A 182 13.04 0.57 1.30
CA VAL A 182 12.19 0.08 0.23
C VAL A 182 10.74 0.23 0.68
N VAL A 183 9.87 0.70 -0.19
CA VAL A 183 8.43 0.80 0.08
C VAL A 183 7.66 -0.15 -0.83
N VAL A 184 6.72 -0.89 -0.26
CA VAL A 184 5.77 -1.74 -0.98
C VAL A 184 4.37 -1.17 -0.78
N MET A 185 3.72 -0.79 -1.89
CA MET A 185 2.39 -0.19 -1.90
C MET A 185 1.35 -1.24 -2.29
N ASN A 186 0.66 -1.81 -1.30
CA ASN A 186 -0.48 -2.72 -1.49
C ASN A 186 -1.77 -1.90 -1.50
N VAL A 187 -2.08 -1.28 -2.64
CA VAL A 187 -3.19 -0.32 -2.78
C VAL A 187 -4.00 -0.60 -4.04
N GLY A 188 -5.30 -0.32 -4.01
CA GLY A 188 -6.21 -0.59 -5.12
C GLY A 188 -6.37 0.55 -6.14
N GLY A 189 -5.67 1.66 -5.97
CA GLY A 189 -5.82 2.82 -6.84
C GLY A 189 -4.74 3.87 -6.62
N MET A 190 -4.95 5.07 -7.15
CA MET A 190 -4.01 6.18 -7.04
C MET A 190 -3.84 6.66 -5.59
N VAL A 191 -2.62 6.98 -5.21
CA VAL A 191 -2.24 7.51 -3.89
C VAL A 191 -1.25 8.64 -4.07
N ASP A 192 -1.06 9.44 -3.03
CA ASP A 192 0.01 10.42 -2.97
C ASP A 192 1.38 9.75 -3.17
N THR A 193 2.14 10.26 -4.10
CA THR A 193 3.50 9.79 -4.43
C THR A 193 4.57 10.83 -4.12
N GLU A 194 4.21 12.05 -3.76
CA GLU A 194 5.15 13.15 -3.53
C GLU A 194 6.04 12.89 -2.31
N TRP A 195 5.56 12.16 -1.30
CA TRP A 195 6.33 11.85 -0.10
C TRP A 195 7.54 10.94 -0.34
N PHE A 196 7.59 10.20 -1.48
CA PHE A 196 8.75 9.37 -1.82
C PHE A 196 9.45 9.76 -3.10
N LYS A 197 8.77 10.46 -4.02
CA LYS A 197 9.23 10.72 -5.39
C LYS A 197 10.61 11.39 -5.45
N ALA A 198 10.79 12.48 -4.71
CA ALA A 198 12.05 13.22 -4.64
C ALA A 198 12.83 12.99 -3.34
N ASP A 199 12.36 12.11 -2.46
CA ASP A 199 12.96 11.89 -1.14
C ASP A 199 14.13 10.89 -1.25
N ALA A 200 15.35 11.39 -1.11
CA ALA A 200 16.57 10.56 -1.14
C ALA A 200 16.64 9.53 0.01
N GLY A 201 15.83 9.68 1.07
CA GLY A 201 15.72 8.71 2.17
C GLY A 201 14.87 7.48 1.82
N ILE A 202 14.16 7.49 0.67
CA ILE A 202 13.43 6.34 0.14
C ILE A 202 14.18 5.83 -1.10
N SER A 203 14.75 4.64 -1.01
CA SER A 203 15.64 4.10 -2.04
C SER A 203 14.88 3.43 -3.20
N ALA A 204 13.79 2.74 -2.90
CA ALA A 204 12.98 2.07 -3.94
C ALA A 204 11.51 2.02 -3.54
N VAL A 205 10.63 1.99 -4.54
CA VAL A 205 9.17 1.87 -4.35
C VAL A 205 8.60 0.91 -5.37
N LEU A 206 7.94 -0.15 -4.88
CA LEU A 206 7.20 -1.11 -5.66
C LEU A 206 5.70 -0.91 -5.45
N MET A 207 4.98 -0.58 -6.51
CA MET A 207 3.52 -0.59 -6.54
C MET A 207 3.04 -2.02 -6.76
N ALA A 208 2.59 -2.66 -5.69
CA ALA A 208 2.21 -4.07 -5.69
C ALA A 208 0.72 -4.29 -5.97
N TRP A 209 -0.09 -3.24 -5.96
CA TRP A 209 -1.54 -3.26 -6.15
C TRP A 209 -2.25 -4.19 -5.16
N GLN A 210 -3.48 -4.59 -5.49
CA GLN A 210 -4.25 -5.66 -4.85
C GLN A 210 -4.11 -6.92 -5.73
N ALA A 211 -3.08 -7.70 -5.47
CA ALA A 211 -2.53 -8.67 -6.41
C ALA A 211 -2.97 -10.14 -6.15
N GLY A 212 -4.14 -10.32 -5.51
CA GLY A 212 -4.71 -11.64 -5.26
C GLY A 212 -4.01 -12.41 -4.14
N MET A 213 -4.35 -13.70 -4.03
CA MET A 213 -3.87 -14.57 -2.95
C MET A 213 -2.34 -14.78 -2.94
N GLU A 214 -1.69 -14.67 -4.08
CA GLU A 214 -0.23 -14.86 -4.25
C GLU A 214 0.54 -13.54 -4.31
N GLY A 215 -0.11 -12.40 -4.10
CA GLY A 215 0.50 -11.09 -4.32
C GLY A 215 1.69 -10.79 -3.41
N GLY A 216 1.66 -11.23 -2.16
CA GLY A 216 2.80 -11.08 -1.25
C GLY A 216 4.02 -11.88 -1.70
N LEU A 217 3.82 -13.14 -2.17
CA LEU A 217 4.90 -13.94 -2.75
C LEU A 217 5.38 -13.33 -4.07
N ALA A 218 4.49 -12.85 -4.91
CA ALA A 218 4.84 -12.17 -6.15
C ALA A 218 5.73 -10.93 -5.89
N ALA A 219 5.35 -10.09 -4.91
CA ALA A 219 6.15 -8.94 -4.50
C ALA A 219 7.53 -9.37 -3.96
N ALA A 220 7.58 -10.39 -3.10
CA ALA A 220 8.83 -10.93 -2.56
C ALA A 220 9.75 -11.47 -3.67
N GLU A 221 9.21 -12.16 -4.68
CA GLU A 221 9.98 -12.62 -5.85
C GLU A 221 10.58 -11.44 -6.63
N LEU A 222 9.84 -10.34 -6.83
CA LEU A 222 10.36 -9.14 -7.48
C LEU A 222 11.44 -8.44 -6.63
N LEU A 223 11.21 -8.30 -5.32
CA LEU A 223 12.19 -7.69 -4.42
C LEU A 223 13.51 -8.47 -4.39
N THR A 224 13.48 -9.79 -4.57
CA THR A 224 14.66 -10.67 -4.52
C THR A 224 15.21 -11.07 -5.89
N GLY A 225 14.71 -10.48 -6.98
CA GLY A 225 15.21 -10.71 -8.34
C GLY A 225 14.79 -12.04 -8.97
N LYS A 226 13.79 -12.74 -8.41
CA LYS A 226 13.17 -13.94 -9.02
C LYS A 226 12.11 -13.60 -10.08
N GLY A 227 12.03 -12.34 -10.45
CA GLY A 227 11.19 -11.77 -11.48
C GLY A 227 11.62 -10.36 -11.80
N ASN A 228 11.05 -9.80 -12.86
CA ASN A 228 11.27 -8.40 -13.23
C ASN A 228 9.93 -7.66 -13.25
N PRO A 229 9.79 -6.56 -12.49
CA PRO A 229 8.56 -5.75 -12.54
C PRO A 229 8.45 -5.11 -13.92
N SER A 230 7.40 -5.45 -14.65
CA SER A 230 7.19 -5.00 -16.03
C SER A 230 5.91 -4.18 -16.22
N GLY A 231 5.11 -4.03 -15.17
CA GLY A 231 3.90 -3.23 -15.18
C GLY A 231 4.17 -1.75 -15.51
N LYS A 232 3.14 -1.10 -16.03
CA LYS A 232 3.10 0.33 -16.28
C LYS A 232 1.89 0.93 -15.55
N LEU A 233 2.00 2.17 -15.12
CA LEU A 233 0.84 2.88 -14.56
C LEU A 233 -0.23 3.01 -15.64
N ALA A 234 -1.46 2.63 -15.27
CA ALA A 234 -2.62 2.75 -16.16
C ALA A 234 -3.15 4.18 -16.23
N ASP A 235 -2.79 5.02 -15.25
CA ASP A 235 -3.24 6.38 -15.14
C ASP A 235 -2.14 7.31 -14.61
N THR A 236 -2.36 8.62 -14.70
CA THR A 236 -1.46 9.64 -14.16
C THR A 236 -1.73 9.85 -12.68
N PHE A 237 -0.69 9.73 -11.85
CA PHE A 237 -0.76 10.04 -10.42
C PHE A 237 -0.51 11.53 -10.22
N ALA A 238 -1.54 12.26 -9.85
CA ALA A 238 -1.46 13.68 -9.54
C ALA A 238 -0.66 13.94 -8.25
N ARG A 239 -0.15 15.14 -8.09
CA ARG A 239 0.58 15.55 -6.87
C ARG A 239 -0.34 15.69 -5.68
N LYS A 240 -1.58 16.10 -5.91
CA LYS A 240 -2.62 16.28 -4.90
C LYS A 240 -3.92 15.70 -5.43
N LEU A 241 -4.80 15.29 -4.52
CA LEU A 241 -6.11 14.78 -4.87
C LEU A 241 -6.94 15.86 -5.63
N GLU A 242 -6.79 17.11 -5.22
CA GLU A 242 -7.50 18.25 -5.80
C GLU A 242 -7.03 18.62 -7.23
N ASP A 243 -5.90 18.06 -7.68
CA ASP A 243 -5.41 18.25 -9.05
C ASP A 243 -6.23 17.45 -10.09
N TYR A 244 -7.03 16.46 -9.65
CA TYR A 244 -7.98 15.76 -10.50
C TYR A 244 -9.26 16.60 -10.65
N PRO A 245 -9.67 16.97 -11.88
CA PRO A 245 -10.85 17.82 -12.08
C PRO A 245 -12.14 17.26 -11.50
N SER A 246 -12.27 15.91 -11.49
CA SER A 246 -13.45 15.23 -10.94
C SER A 246 -13.55 15.28 -9.41
N THR A 247 -12.48 15.61 -8.69
CA THR A 247 -12.48 15.56 -7.22
C THR A 247 -13.55 16.47 -6.62
N ALA A 248 -13.72 17.68 -7.14
CA ALA A 248 -14.68 18.64 -6.62
C ALA A 248 -16.13 18.22 -6.82
N GLY A 249 -16.43 17.55 -7.94
CA GLY A 249 -17.79 17.18 -8.35
C GLY A 249 -18.17 15.72 -8.01
N PHE A 250 -17.23 14.87 -7.59
CA PHE A 250 -17.46 13.42 -7.47
C PHE A 250 -18.60 13.05 -6.51
N HIS A 251 -18.77 13.79 -5.45
CA HIS A 251 -19.85 13.62 -4.47
C HIS A 251 -20.67 14.92 -4.25
N GLU A 252 -20.77 15.77 -5.24
CA GLU A 252 -21.45 17.07 -5.13
C GLU A 252 -22.95 16.92 -4.93
N SER A 253 -23.57 15.92 -5.59
CA SER A 253 -25.01 15.67 -5.54
C SER A 253 -25.32 14.19 -5.37
N ASP A 254 -26.44 13.89 -4.71
CA ASP A 254 -27.02 12.53 -4.64
C ASP A 254 -27.93 12.23 -5.85
N GLU A 255 -28.23 13.23 -6.68
CA GLU A 255 -29.18 13.13 -7.81
C GLU A 255 -28.48 13.10 -9.18
N TYR A 256 -27.29 13.66 -9.29
CA TYR A 256 -26.53 13.70 -10.56
C TYR A 256 -25.02 13.70 -10.33
N VAL A 257 -24.30 13.36 -11.37
CA VAL A 257 -22.82 13.48 -11.45
C VAL A 257 -22.47 14.18 -12.74
N ASP A 258 -21.67 15.24 -12.65
CA ASP A 258 -21.12 15.94 -13.82
C ASP A 258 -19.81 15.28 -14.25
N TYR A 259 -19.72 14.85 -15.50
CA TYR A 259 -18.49 14.32 -16.10
C TYR A 259 -17.54 15.47 -16.49
N THR A 260 -17.01 16.15 -15.50
CA THR A 260 -16.19 17.37 -15.68
C THR A 260 -14.91 17.15 -16.46
N GLU A 261 -14.39 15.92 -16.47
CA GLU A 261 -13.16 15.57 -17.21
C GLU A 261 -13.44 15.27 -18.70
N ASP A 262 -14.68 14.84 -19.04
CA ASP A 262 -15.06 14.43 -20.39
C ASP A 262 -14.01 13.48 -21.00
N ILE A 263 -13.41 13.82 -22.15
CA ILE A 263 -12.33 13.05 -22.78
C ILE A 263 -10.96 13.31 -22.16
N TYR A 264 -10.82 14.32 -21.31
CA TYR A 264 -9.57 14.73 -20.68
C TYR A 264 -9.36 14.01 -19.35
N VAL A 265 -9.19 12.68 -19.40
CA VAL A 265 -8.92 11.83 -18.24
C VAL A 265 -7.42 11.49 -18.18
N GLY A 266 -6.84 11.54 -16.98
CA GLY A 266 -5.47 11.15 -16.75
C GLY A 266 -4.46 12.00 -17.53
N TYR A 267 -3.55 11.34 -18.28
CA TYR A 267 -2.51 12.06 -19.04
C TYR A 267 -3.05 13.05 -20.05
N ARG A 268 -4.24 12.82 -20.61
CA ARG A 268 -4.86 13.76 -21.56
C ARG A 268 -5.13 15.12 -20.92
N TYR A 269 -5.53 15.13 -19.66
CA TYR A 269 -5.69 16.38 -18.91
C TYR A 269 -4.32 17.00 -18.60
N PHE A 270 -3.45 16.25 -17.92
CA PHE A 270 -2.18 16.79 -17.42
C PHE A 270 -1.17 17.18 -18.50
N GLU A 271 -1.28 16.65 -19.73
CA GLU A 271 -0.43 17.02 -20.87
C GLU A 271 -1.05 18.12 -21.75
N THR A 272 -2.34 18.41 -21.59
CA THR A 272 -3.08 19.31 -22.51
C THR A 272 -3.55 20.59 -21.81
N ILE A 273 -3.98 20.49 -20.57
CA ILE A 273 -4.51 21.61 -19.78
C ILE A 273 -3.38 22.11 -18.87
N PRO A 274 -2.93 23.37 -19.03
CA PRO A 274 -1.80 23.92 -18.27
C PRO A 274 -2.15 24.24 -16.82
#